data_e45eb24eb645a8e006a52e114f7dbab7
#
_entry.id   e45eb24eb645a8e006a52e114f7dbab7
#
_cell.length_a   1.000
_cell.length_b   1.000
_cell.length_c   1.000
_cell.angle_alpha   90.00
_cell.angle_beta   90.00
_cell.angle_gamma   90.00
#
_symmetry.space_group_name_H-M   'P 1'
#
loop_
_entity.id
_entity.type
_entity.pdbx_description
1 polymer ?
#
loop_
_entity_poly.entity_id
_entity_poly.type
_entity_poly.pdbx_seq_one_letter_code
_entity_poly.pdbx_strand_id
1 'polypeptide(L)'
;EAGYTVTGTDITKGRDFLATRKGVENVVTNPPYADGMAEKFCRHALAIAKKKVAMLVPMWILEGVQRHDLFTRQPLKAVYIFSRRPTFGEDQEHHAPFGTCWIVWDKRYKGKPHIEWVLD
;
A
#
# COMPACT_ATOMS: atom_id res chain seq x y z
N GLU A 1 8.35 -5.53 -11.80
CA GLU A 1 7.39 -4.51 -12.22
C GLU A 1 6.97 -4.68 -13.65
N ALA A 2 7.65 -5.51 -14.38
CA ALA A 2 7.26 -5.74 -15.76
C ALA A 2 5.82 -6.23 -15.80
N GLY A 3 5.05 -5.67 -16.71
CA GLY A 3 3.66 -6.06 -16.87
C GLY A 3 2.67 -5.27 -16.06
N TYR A 4 3.14 -4.33 -15.24
CA TYR A 4 2.24 -3.49 -14.48
C TYR A 4 2.12 -2.12 -15.08
N THR A 5 0.90 -1.63 -15.12
CA THR A 5 0.64 -0.24 -15.37
C THR A 5 0.59 0.45 -14.03
N VAL A 6 1.49 1.36 -13.80
CA VAL A 6 1.62 2.01 -12.51
C VAL A 6 1.00 3.40 -12.60
N THR A 7 0.11 3.69 -11.68
CA THR A 7 -0.39 5.04 -11.48
C THR A 7 0.45 5.67 -10.39
N GLY A 8 1.40 6.48 -10.80
CA GLY A 8 2.29 7.15 -9.86
C GLY A 8 1.62 8.39 -9.33
N THR A 9 1.53 8.48 -8.02
CA THR A 9 0.95 9.64 -7.36
C THR A 9 1.87 10.00 -6.22
N ASP A 10 2.54 11.13 -6.34
CA ASP A 10 3.41 11.55 -5.26
C ASP A 10 2.59 12.21 -4.15
N ILE A 11 3.26 12.53 -3.06
CA ILE A 11 2.61 13.08 -1.89
C ILE A 11 1.90 14.40 -2.21
N THR A 12 2.49 15.22 -3.06
CA THR A 12 1.92 16.52 -3.37
C THR A 12 0.66 16.42 -4.21
N LYS A 13 0.42 15.27 -4.81
CA LYS A 13 -0.75 15.05 -5.66
C LYS A 13 -1.76 14.10 -5.01
N GLY A 14 -1.69 13.94 -3.69
CA GLY A 14 -2.57 13.02 -3.01
C GLY A 14 -4.04 13.31 -3.23
N ARG A 15 -4.42 14.59 -3.25
CA ARG A 15 -5.81 14.95 -3.49
C ARG A 15 -6.26 14.57 -4.87
N ASP A 16 -5.39 14.74 -5.87
CA ASP A 16 -5.72 14.38 -7.24
C ASP A 16 -5.95 12.88 -7.35
N PHE A 17 -5.14 12.08 -6.66
CA PHE A 17 -5.35 10.65 -6.66
C PHE A 17 -6.71 10.29 -6.09
N LEU A 18 -7.06 10.86 -4.94
CA LEU A 18 -8.33 10.52 -4.30
C LEU A 18 -9.53 10.99 -5.11
N ALA A 19 -9.35 11.96 -5.99
CA ALA A 19 -10.42 12.43 -6.85
C ALA A 19 -10.54 11.63 -8.15
N THR A 20 -9.57 10.78 -8.45
CA THR A 20 -9.56 10.01 -9.68
C THR A 20 -10.70 9.00 -9.68
N ARG A 21 -11.46 8.97 -10.76
CA ARG A 21 -12.55 8.02 -10.92
C ARG A 21 -12.29 7.02 -12.04
N LYS A 22 -11.29 7.27 -12.86
CA LYS A 22 -10.98 6.40 -13.98
C LYS A 22 -10.32 5.13 -13.46
N GLY A 23 -10.79 3.98 -13.94
CA GLY A 23 -10.18 2.72 -13.59
C GLY A 23 -8.79 2.56 -14.18
N VAL A 24 -7.92 1.89 -13.45
CA VAL A 24 -6.56 1.58 -13.90
C VAL A 24 -6.30 0.10 -13.66
N GLU A 25 -5.27 -0.43 -14.33
CA GLU A 25 -4.92 -1.84 -14.14
C GLU A 25 -4.41 -2.09 -12.74
N ASN A 26 -3.39 -1.38 -12.35
CA ASN A 26 -2.71 -1.58 -11.08
C ASN A 26 -2.38 -0.24 -10.45
N VAL A 27 -2.32 -0.22 -9.11
CA VAL A 27 -1.87 0.94 -8.36
C VAL A 27 -0.72 0.50 -7.47
N VAL A 28 0.41 1.19 -7.57
CA VAL A 28 1.56 0.96 -6.71
C VAL A 28 1.99 2.32 -6.20
N THR A 29 1.97 2.53 -4.89
CA THR A 29 2.29 3.85 -4.39
C THR A 29 2.75 3.80 -2.93
N ASN A 30 3.43 4.87 -2.53
CA ASN A 30 3.82 5.15 -1.16
C ASN A 30 2.99 6.36 -0.71
N PRO A 31 1.83 6.13 -0.10
CA PRO A 31 0.93 7.24 0.22
C PRO A 31 1.44 8.06 1.40
N PRO A 32 0.95 9.28 1.56
CA PRO A 32 1.22 10.00 2.80
C PRO A 32 0.53 9.31 3.97
N TYR A 33 1.15 9.39 5.15
CA TYR A 33 0.66 8.63 6.29
C TYR A 33 -0.20 9.45 7.25
N ALA A 34 -0.07 10.77 7.22
CA ALA A 34 -0.76 11.63 8.16
C ALA A 34 -2.26 11.68 7.87
N ASP A 35 -3.02 11.97 8.91
CA ASP A 35 -4.46 12.30 8.80
C ASP A 35 -5.28 11.20 8.12
N GLY A 36 -4.90 9.95 8.32
CA GLY A 36 -5.66 8.84 7.76
C GLY A 36 -5.50 8.68 6.26
N MET A 37 -4.54 9.35 5.66
CA MET A 37 -4.39 9.34 4.20
C MET A 37 -3.98 7.97 3.68
N ALA A 38 -3.17 7.23 4.44
CA ALA A 38 -2.75 5.90 3.98
C ALA A 38 -3.96 5.00 3.81
N GLU A 39 -4.88 5.03 4.78
CA GLU A 39 -6.09 4.22 4.67
C GLU A 39 -6.96 4.69 3.50
N LYS A 40 -7.11 5.99 3.33
CA LYS A 40 -7.90 6.52 2.22
C LYS A 40 -7.33 6.11 0.87
N PHE A 41 -6.01 6.13 0.76
CA PHE A 41 -5.34 5.69 -0.47
C PHE A 41 -5.61 4.21 -0.73
N CYS A 42 -5.51 3.38 0.30
CA CYS A 42 -5.78 1.95 0.15
C CYS A 42 -7.20 1.71 -0.35
N ARG A 43 -8.17 2.35 0.27
CA ARG A 43 -9.57 2.16 -0.11
C ARG A 43 -9.84 2.66 -1.51
N HIS A 44 -9.29 3.82 -1.85
CA HIS A 44 -9.52 4.37 -3.18
C HIS A 44 -8.83 3.53 -4.25
N ALA A 45 -7.61 3.09 -4.00
CA ALA A 45 -6.89 2.26 -4.94
C ALA A 45 -7.65 0.96 -5.22
N LEU A 46 -8.19 0.35 -4.16
CA LEU A 46 -8.98 -0.88 -4.33
C LEU A 46 -10.23 -0.63 -5.14
N ALA A 47 -10.78 0.59 -5.08
CA ALA A 47 -11.97 0.92 -5.86
C ALA A 47 -11.67 1.09 -7.34
N ILE A 48 -10.51 1.63 -7.69
CA ILE A 48 -10.22 1.96 -9.09
C ILE A 48 -9.33 0.94 -9.79
N ALA A 49 -8.55 0.15 -9.06
CA ALA A 49 -7.66 -0.82 -9.68
C ALA A 49 -8.45 -2.03 -10.16
N LYS A 50 -8.12 -2.49 -11.35
CA LYS A 50 -8.78 -3.67 -11.92
C LYS A 50 -8.09 -4.95 -11.50
N LYS A 51 -6.81 -4.91 -11.19
CA LYS A 51 -6.05 -6.12 -10.89
C LYS A 51 -5.34 -6.06 -9.56
N LYS A 52 -4.34 -5.22 -9.40
CA LYS A 52 -3.48 -5.26 -8.22
C LYS A 52 -3.32 -3.90 -7.58
N VAL A 53 -3.16 -3.91 -6.26
CA VAL A 53 -2.84 -2.74 -5.48
C VAL A 53 -1.68 -3.09 -4.58
N ALA A 54 -0.63 -2.27 -4.58
CA ALA A 54 0.51 -2.43 -3.68
C ALA A 54 0.76 -1.09 -3.01
N MET A 55 0.79 -1.13 -1.68
CA MET A 55 0.95 0.08 -0.87
C MET A 55 2.12 -0.09 0.08
N LEU A 56 3.03 0.88 0.07
CA LEU A 56 4.11 0.93 1.04
C LEU A 56 3.63 1.78 2.21
N VAL A 57 3.40 1.15 3.35
CA VAL A 57 2.71 1.79 4.48
C VAL A 57 3.34 1.37 5.80
N PRO A 58 3.09 2.13 6.87
CA PRO A 58 3.52 1.69 8.20
C PRO A 58 2.81 0.40 8.58
N MET A 59 3.51 -0.44 9.34
CA MET A 59 2.93 -1.72 9.75
C MET A 59 1.70 -1.54 10.62
N TRP A 60 1.58 -0.42 11.33
CA TRP A 60 0.41 -0.21 12.17
C TRP A 60 -0.89 -0.07 11.37
N ILE A 61 -0.81 0.10 10.06
CA ILE A 61 -2.02 0.14 9.23
C ILE A 61 -2.77 -1.20 9.27
N LEU A 62 -2.06 -2.29 9.56
CA LEU A 62 -2.67 -3.62 9.63
C LEU A 62 -3.55 -3.80 10.85
N GLU A 63 -3.50 -2.89 11.79
CA GLU A 63 -4.23 -2.97 13.03
C GLU A 63 -5.38 -1.98 13.03
N GLY A 64 -6.37 -2.21 13.87
CA GLY A 64 -7.47 -1.26 14.02
C GLY A 64 -8.77 -1.82 13.49
N VAL A 65 -9.80 -1.66 14.30
CA VAL A 65 -11.14 -2.17 13.96
C VAL A 65 -11.66 -1.50 12.68
N GLN A 66 -11.35 -0.23 12.52
CA GLN A 66 -11.85 0.52 11.37
C GLN A 66 -11.30 -0.02 10.04
N ARG A 67 -10.15 -0.70 10.08
CA ARG A 67 -9.50 -1.20 8.86
C ARG A 67 -9.65 -2.70 8.68
N HIS A 68 -10.42 -3.33 9.55
CA HIS A 68 -10.57 -4.80 9.50
C HIS A 68 -11.02 -5.29 8.12
N ASP A 69 -11.95 -4.58 7.50
CA ASP A 69 -12.49 -4.98 6.22
C ASP A 69 -11.46 -4.92 5.08
N LEU A 70 -10.47 -4.04 5.18
CA LEU A 70 -9.43 -3.96 4.15
C LEU A 70 -8.66 -5.26 4.02
N PHE A 71 -8.55 -6.01 5.09
CA PHE A 71 -7.69 -7.19 5.13
C PHE A 71 -8.49 -8.49 5.16
N THR A 72 -9.78 -8.42 5.47
CA THR A 72 -10.60 -9.62 5.57
C THR A 72 -11.65 -9.71 4.48
N ARG A 73 -12.07 -8.59 3.91
CA ARG A 73 -13.11 -8.57 2.87
C ARG A 73 -12.61 -8.17 1.50
N GLN A 74 -11.33 -7.81 1.41
CA GLN A 74 -10.69 -7.49 0.14
C GLN A 74 -9.73 -8.62 -0.19
N PRO A 75 -9.36 -8.79 -1.46
CA PRO A 75 -8.51 -9.92 -1.87
C PRO A 75 -7.05 -9.69 -1.53
N LEU A 76 -6.76 -9.66 -0.26
CA LEU A 76 -5.39 -9.49 0.23
C LEU A 76 -4.56 -10.71 -0.12
N LYS A 77 -3.44 -10.48 -0.77
CA LYS A 77 -2.57 -11.57 -1.19
C LYS A 77 -1.39 -11.75 -0.26
N ALA A 78 -0.68 -10.68 0.06
CA ALA A 78 0.55 -10.80 0.82
C ALA A 78 0.92 -9.52 1.52
N VAL A 79 1.69 -9.66 2.60
CA VAL A 79 2.33 -8.55 3.29
C VAL A 79 3.82 -8.85 3.28
N TYR A 80 4.60 -7.92 2.73
CA TYR A 80 6.05 -8.05 2.68
C TYR A 80 6.66 -7.14 3.74
N ILE A 81 7.31 -7.74 4.72
CA ILE A 81 7.86 -7.04 5.87
C ILE A 81 9.35 -6.88 5.66
N PHE A 82 9.84 -5.64 5.80
CA PHE A 82 11.27 -5.40 5.71
C PHE A 82 11.93 -5.86 7.00
N SER A 83 12.93 -6.74 6.89
CA SER A 83 13.68 -7.20 8.06
C SER A 83 14.51 -6.07 8.65
N ARG A 84 14.87 -5.09 7.82
CA ARG A 84 15.53 -3.87 8.26
C ARG A 84 14.63 -2.71 7.94
N ARG A 85 14.61 -1.72 8.83
CA ARG A 85 13.82 -0.53 8.54
C ARG A 85 14.42 0.24 7.40
N PRO A 86 13.64 0.55 6.35
CA PRO A 86 14.16 1.35 5.25
C PRO A 86 14.38 2.79 5.70
N THR A 87 15.26 3.50 4.99
CA THR A 87 15.45 4.93 5.17
C THR A 87 14.77 5.64 4.04
N PHE A 88 14.27 6.83 4.31
CA PHE A 88 13.56 7.62 3.31
C PHE A 88 14.19 9.00 3.23
N GLY A 89 14.13 9.57 2.03
CA GLY A 89 14.63 10.91 1.80
C GLY A 89 16.15 10.95 1.74
N GLU A 90 16.69 12.14 1.91
CA GLU A 90 18.13 12.34 1.76
C GLU A 90 18.91 12.03 3.01
N ASP A 91 18.24 11.97 4.16
CA ASP A 91 18.89 11.74 5.42
C ASP A 91 18.96 10.25 5.68
N GLN A 92 20.06 9.65 5.26
CA GLN A 92 20.23 8.20 5.37
C GLN A 92 20.51 7.75 6.81
N GLU A 93 20.74 8.68 7.71
CA GLU A 93 21.05 8.33 9.09
C GLU A 93 19.79 8.15 9.94
N HIS A 94 18.65 8.61 9.47
CA HIS A 94 17.43 8.51 10.24
C HIS A 94 16.50 7.48 9.61
N HIS A 95 16.18 6.46 10.40
CA HIS A 95 15.22 5.46 10.00
C HIS A 95 13.82 5.91 10.40
N ALA A 96 12.81 5.39 9.71
CA ALA A 96 11.44 5.64 10.11
C ALA A 96 11.23 5.19 11.55
N PRO A 97 10.44 5.94 12.35
CA PRO A 97 10.22 5.57 13.74
C PRO A 97 9.35 4.32 13.92
N PHE A 98 8.85 3.77 12.85
CA PHE A 98 7.99 2.59 12.85
C PHE A 98 8.39 1.69 11.70
N GLY A 99 8.00 0.44 11.78
CA GLY A 99 8.21 -0.49 10.68
C GLY A 99 7.30 -0.18 9.51
N THR A 100 7.78 -0.48 8.32
CA THR A 100 6.97 -0.35 7.11
C THR A 100 6.90 -1.69 6.40
N CYS A 101 5.91 -1.82 5.53
CA CYS A 101 5.72 -3.04 4.77
C CYS A 101 5.06 -2.71 3.44
N TRP A 102 5.18 -3.63 2.51
CA TRP A 102 4.34 -3.60 1.31
C TRP A 102 3.12 -4.46 1.58
N ILE A 103 1.94 -3.91 1.34
CA ILE A 103 0.69 -4.68 1.39
C ILE A 103 0.21 -4.83 -0.04
N VAL A 104 -0.06 -6.06 -0.45
CA VAL A 104 -0.43 -6.35 -1.83
C VAL A 104 -1.80 -7.02 -1.87
N TRP A 105 -2.72 -6.41 -2.60
CA TRP A 105 -4.01 -7.01 -2.94
C TRP A 105 -3.97 -7.38 -4.40
N ASP A 106 -4.59 -8.50 -4.75
CA ASP A 106 -4.70 -8.95 -6.13
C ASP A 106 -6.11 -9.47 -6.33
N LYS A 107 -6.88 -8.79 -7.18
CA LYS A 107 -8.29 -9.10 -7.34
C LYS A 107 -8.56 -10.48 -7.95
N ARG A 108 -7.51 -11.10 -8.48
CA ARG A 108 -7.61 -12.46 -9.01
C ARG A 108 -7.18 -13.51 -8.00
N TYR A 109 -6.67 -13.09 -6.87
CA TYR A 109 -6.18 -14.02 -5.86
C TYR A 109 -7.33 -14.50 -4.99
N LYS A 110 -7.39 -15.81 -4.76
CA LYS A 110 -8.49 -16.39 -3.98
C LYS A 110 -8.04 -17.17 -2.77
N GLY A 111 -6.75 -17.23 -2.50
CA GLY A 111 -6.23 -17.92 -1.34
C GLY A 111 -6.20 -17.05 -0.12
N LYS A 112 -5.64 -17.60 0.94
CA LYS A 112 -5.42 -16.83 2.16
C LYS A 112 -4.21 -15.94 1.98
N PRO A 113 -4.17 -14.79 2.67
CA PRO A 113 -2.99 -13.95 2.60
C PRO A 113 -1.81 -14.61 3.30
N HIS A 114 -0.60 -14.25 2.87
CA HIS A 114 0.60 -14.76 3.50
C HIS A 114 1.56 -13.62 3.80
N ILE A 115 2.52 -13.89 4.69
CA ILE A 115 3.52 -12.92 5.09
C ILE A 115 4.86 -13.37 4.55
N GLU A 116 5.60 -12.42 3.96
CA GLU A 116 6.95 -12.65 3.46
C GLU A 116 7.87 -11.64 4.12
N TRP A 117 9.12 -12.01 4.30
CA TRP A 117 10.12 -11.10 4.83
C TRP A 117 11.14 -10.76 3.75
N VAL A 118 11.49 -9.49 3.70
CA VAL A 118 12.48 -8.98 2.75
C VAL A 118 13.66 -8.50 3.55
N LEU A 119 14.83 -9.10 3.30
CA LEU A 119 16.00 -8.77 4.11
C LEU A 119 16.67 -7.49 3.65
N ASP A 120 16.71 -7.23 2.38
CA ASP A 120 17.36 -6.03 1.88
C ASP A 120 16.53 -4.78 2.14
#